data_3e04c2fd0429d09f19b3924533be7782
#
_entry.id   3e04c2fd0429d09f19b3924533be7782
#
_cell.length_a   1.000
_cell.length_b   1.000
_cell.length_c   1.000
_cell.angle_alpha   90.00
_cell.angle_beta   90.00
_cell.angle_gamma   90.00
#
_symmetry.space_group_name_H-M   'P 1'
#
loop_
_entity.id
_entity.type
_entity.pdbx_description
1 polymer ?
#
loop_
_entity_poly.entity_id
_entity_poly.type
_entity_poly.pdbx_seq_one_letter_code
_entity_poly.pdbx_strand_id
1 'polypeptide(L)'
;GAIVVLLYLFMGERPDLPTSIALILVISGVFGLGLTEFTEDEEVRAARQSKSNYRYAKSFIAILIPIVYSILDALGTFGDSLVLQRFAERGWSENMANISYELTFLATAVVIAIYLTVTGKWNFGAKRDGAKLVGAMFETAGQFFYIFALAKNAILAAPVMSCYCLLSVVWGRVILKERMSWKHYLSIAVAIAGIVLLGIFNPDA
;
A
#
# COMPACT_ATOMS: atom_id res chain seq x y z
N GLY A 1 9.00 -0.72 -3.38
CA GLY A 1 10.45 -0.92 -3.52
C GLY A 1 10.88 -2.38 -3.44
N ALA A 2 10.52 -3.09 -2.37
CA ALA A 2 10.95 -4.49 -2.18
C ALA A 2 10.49 -5.42 -3.31
N ILE A 3 9.28 -5.24 -3.83
CA ILE A 3 8.76 -6.07 -4.92
C ILE A 3 9.55 -5.89 -6.22
N VAL A 4 9.98 -4.68 -6.55
CA VAL A 4 10.81 -4.44 -7.76
C VAL A 4 12.12 -5.22 -7.68
N VAL A 5 12.72 -5.26 -6.48
CA VAL A 5 13.95 -6.06 -6.24
C VAL A 5 13.65 -7.56 -6.40
N LEU A 6 12.52 -8.05 -5.87
CA LEU A 6 12.12 -9.45 -6.01
C LEU A 6 11.87 -9.82 -7.48
N LEU A 7 11.16 -8.98 -8.23
CA LEU A 7 10.92 -9.18 -9.66
C LEU A 7 12.23 -9.22 -10.45
N TYR A 8 13.16 -8.30 -10.18
CA TYR A 8 14.49 -8.29 -10.81
C TYR A 8 15.27 -9.57 -10.52
N LEU A 9 15.31 -9.99 -9.25
CA LEU A 9 16.13 -11.15 -8.83
C LEU A 9 15.56 -12.49 -9.30
N PHE A 10 14.23 -12.67 -9.24
CA PHE A 10 13.58 -13.96 -9.47
C PHE A 10 12.94 -14.12 -10.84
N MET A 11 12.52 -13.04 -11.46
CA MET A 11 11.87 -13.06 -12.77
C MET A 11 12.77 -12.53 -13.89
N GLY A 12 13.90 -11.88 -13.54
CA GLY A 12 14.84 -11.33 -14.51
C GLY A 12 14.31 -10.09 -15.24
N GLU A 13 13.22 -9.51 -14.75
CA GLU A 13 12.66 -8.29 -15.33
C GLU A 13 13.61 -7.11 -15.10
N ARG A 14 14.04 -6.48 -16.20
CA ARG A 14 14.99 -5.36 -16.16
C ARG A 14 14.31 -4.11 -16.69
N PRO A 15 13.97 -3.14 -15.83
CA PRO A 15 13.53 -1.85 -16.33
C PRO A 15 14.68 -1.18 -17.11
N ASP A 16 14.33 -0.47 -18.16
CA ASP A 16 15.27 0.37 -18.91
C ASP A 16 15.79 1.52 -18.04
N LEU A 17 16.84 2.21 -18.52
CA LEU A 17 17.49 3.26 -17.74
C LEU A 17 16.53 4.40 -17.33
N PRO A 18 15.68 4.96 -18.23
CA PRO A 18 14.72 6.00 -17.84
C PRO A 18 13.72 5.52 -16.79
N THR A 19 13.17 4.33 -16.96
CA THR A 19 12.23 3.72 -15.99
C THR A 19 12.92 3.49 -14.65
N SER A 20 14.18 3.05 -14.63
CA SER A 20 14.96 2.86 -13.40
C SER A 20 15.16 4.18 -12.65
N ILE A 21 15.44 5.28 -13.34
CA ILE A 21 15.58 6.62 -12.74
C ILE A 21 14.23 7.04 -12.12
N ALA A 22 13.15 6.88 -12.85
CA ALA A 22 11.81 7.24 -12.39
C ALA A 22 11.42 6.42 -11.15
N LEU A 23 11.70 5.10 -11.13
CA LEU A 23 11.49 4.22 -9.97
C LEU A 23 12.29 4.68 -8.75
N ILE A 24 13.56 5.04 -8.93
CA ILE A 24 14.40 5.56 -7.84
C ILE A 24 13.81 6.84 -7.27
N LEU A 25 13.28 7.74 -8.10
CA LEU A 25 12.62 8.96 -7.64
C LEU A 25 11.36 8.65 -6.82
N VAL A 26 10.50 7.74 -7.31
CA VAL A 26 9.31 7.32 -6.56
C VAL A 26 9.70 6.74 -5.20
N ILE A 27 10.60 5.77 -5.19
CA ILE A 27 11.04 5.09 -3.97
C ILE A 27 11.69 6.09 -3.00
N SER A 28 12.56 6.99 -3.49
CA SER A 28 13.21 7.99 -2.65
C SER A 28 12.23 9.01 -2.08
N GLY A 29 11.22 9.42 -2.85
CA GLY A 29 10.16 10.32 -2.37
C GLY A 29 9.30 9.68 -1.28
N VAL A 30 8.86 8.44 -1.47
CA VAL A 30 8.08 7.69 -0.46
C VAL A 30 8.92 7.42 0.79
N PHE A 31 10.18 7.02 0.62
CA PHE A 31 11.10 6.80 1.73
C PHE A 31 11.41 8.10 2.49
N GLY A 32 11.63 9.20 1.77
CA GLY A 32 11.84 10.53 2.34
C GLY A 32 10.64 10.99 3.17
N LEU A 33 9.41 10.69 2.72
CA LEU A 33 8.20 10.97 3.47
C LEU A 33 8.18 10.20 4.79
N GLY A 34 8.44 8.89 4.75
CA GLY A 34 8.52 8.05 5.95
C GLY A 34 9.61 8.52 6.94
N LEU A 35 10.79 8.90 6.44
CA LEU A 35 11.85 9.46 7.28
C LEU A 35 11.44 10.79 7.91
N THR A 36 10.73 11.64 7.18
CA THR A 36 10.26 12.93 7.71
C THR A 36 9.28 12.73 8.85
N GLU A 37 8.33 11.79 8.70
CA GLU A 37 7.40 11.44 9.77
C GLU A 37 8.10 10.79 10.98
N PHE A 38 9.11 9.95 10.73
CA PHE A 38 9.87 9.29 11.79
C PHE A 38 10.73 10.27 12.59
N THR A 39 11.29 11.30 11.93
CA THR A 39 12.16 12.31 12.54
C THR A 39 11.42 13.51 13.09
N GLU A 40 10.08 13.53 13.02
CA GLU A 40 9.27 14.63 13.51
C GLU A 40 9.29 14.68 15.05
N ASP A 41 9.35 15.92 15.61
CA ASP A 41 9.40 16.14 17.05
C ASP A 41 8.24 15.46 17.78
N GLU A 42 8.55 14.84 18.92
CA GLU A 42 7.57 14.11 19.76
C GLU A 42 6.36 14.96 20.14
N GLU A 43 6.54 16.28 20.35
CA GLU A 43 5.46 17.19 20.68
C GLU A 43 4.45 17.36 19.54
N VAL A 44 4.93 17.48 18.30
CA VAL A 44 4.09 17.59 17.13
C VAL A 44 3.35 16.28 16.86
N ARG A 45 4.03 15.16 17.04
CA ARG A 45 3.48 13.82 16.93
C ARG A 45 2.42 13.54 18.00
N ALA A 46 2.68 13.94 19.25
CA ALA A 46 1.74 13.80 20.36
C ALA A 46 0.47 14.65 20.18
N ALA A 47 0.61 15.84 19.57
CA ALA A 47 -0.52 16.71 19.26
C ALA A 47 -1.46 16.14 18.18
N ARG A 48 -0.95 15.29 17.29
CA ARG A 48 -1.73 14.61 16.24
C ARG A 48 -2.46 13.37 16.74
N GLN A 49 -1.93 12.72 17.78
CA GLN A 49 -2.45 11.43 18.25
C GLN A 49 -3.38 11.61 19.45
N SER A 50 -4.49 10.85 19.47
CA SER A 50 -5.30 10.76 20.67
C SER A 50 -4.48 10.14 21.83
N LYS A 51 -4.75 10.55 23.08
CA LYS A 51 -4.05 10.03 24.27
C LYS A 51 -4.02 8.49 24.36
N SER A 52 -4.99 7.80 23.79
CA SER A 52 -5.07 6.34 23.77
C SER A 52 -4.01 5.71 22.83
N ASN A 53 -3.67 6.37 21.73
CA ASN A 53 -2.71 5.85 20.75
C ASN A 53 -1.26 6.19 21.10
N TYR A 54 -1.01 7.14 21.99
CA TYR A 54 0.33 7.58 22.36
C TYR A 54 1.20 6.47 22.96
N ARG A 55 0.63 5.62 23.81
CA ARG A 55 1.35 4.47 24.40
C ARG A 55 1.71 3.42 23.35
N TYR A 56 0.82 3.21 22.37
CA TYR A 56 1.07 2.28 21.28
C TYR A 56 2.17 2.81 20.37
N ALA A 57 2.12 4.08 19.99
CA ALA A 57 3.12 4.70 19.12
C ALA A 57 4.57 4.65 19.66
N LYS A 58 4.75 4.59 21.00
CA LYS A 58 6.07 4.41 21.64
C LYS A 58 6.49 2.94 21.82
N SER A 59 5.63 1.97 21.49
CA SER A 59 5.96 0.56 21.68
C SER A 59 6.78 0.02 20.50
N PHE A 60 7.69 -0.91 20.78
CA PHE A 60 8.41 -1.66 19.74
C PHE A 60 7.46 -2.35 18.76
N ILE A 61 6.30 -2.77 19.23
CA ILE A 61 5.24 -3.40 18.43
C ILE A 61 4.71 -2.46 17.35
N ALA A 62 4.61 -1.15 17.62
CA ALA A 62 4.15 -0.15 16.66
C ALA A 62 5.11 -0.02 15.45
N ILE A 63 6.38 -0.34 15.63
CA ILE A 63 7.38 -0.36 14.56
C ILE A 63 7.40 -1.73 13.88
N LEU A 64 7.35 -2.81 14.65
CA LEU A 64 7.48 -4.18 14.15
C LEU A 64 6.29 -4.57 13.25
N ILE A 65 5.06 -4.25 13.66
CA ILE A 65 3.85 -4.64 12.88
C ILE A 65 3.86 -4.05 11.47
N PRO A 66 4.10 -2.75 11.24
CA PRO A 66 4.20 -2.20 9.89
C PRO A 66 5.31 -2.83 9.03
N ILE A 67 6.46 -3.16 9.64
CA ILE A 67 7.56 -3.82 8.93
C ILE A 67 7.13 -5.21 8.47
N VAL A 68 6.57 -6.03 9.38
CA VAL A 68 6.07 -7.37 9.05
C VAL A 68 4.98 -7.29 7.99
N TYR A 69 4.04 -6.35 8.14
CA TYR A 69 3.00 -6.11 7.14
C TYR A 69 3.60 -5.79 5.77
N SER A 70 4.56 -4.87 5.69
CA SER A 70 5.20 -4.48 4.42
C SER A 70 5.94 -5.64 3.75
N ILE A 71 6.55 -6.54 4.54
CA ILE A 71 7.20 -7.75 4.01
C ILE A 71 6.15 -8.70 3.44
N LEU A 72 5.08 -8.97 4.20
CA LEU A 72 4.00 -9.86 3.75
C LEU A 72 3.29 -9.32 2.51
N ASP A 73 3.03 -8.01 2.46
CA ASP A 73 2.44 -7.32 1.33
C ASP A 73 3.32 -7.44 0.07
N ALA A 74 4.63 -7.20 0.21
CA ALA A 74 5.59 -7.35 -0.89
C ALA A 74 5.67 -8.81 -1.40
N LEU A 75 5.64 -9.80 -0.50
CA LEU A 75 5.63 -11.20 -0.87
C LEU A 75 4.31 -11.61 -1.54
N GLY A 76 3.18 -11.11 -1.05
CA GLY A 76 1.86 -11.31 -1.66
C GLY A 76 1.83 -10.78 -3.08
N THR A 77 2.17 -9.51 -3.28
CA THR A 77 2.20 -8.88 -4.60
C THR A 77 3.18 -9.56 -5.55
N PHE A 78 4.35 -10.02 -5.05
CA PHE A 78 5.28 -10.82 -5.85
C PHE A 78 4.66 -12.16 -6.25
N GLY A 79 3.98 -12.83 -5.32
CA GLY A 79 3.26 -14.07 -5.59
C GLY A 79 2.18 -13.90 -6.67
N ASP A 80 1.38 -12.85 -6.57
CA ASP A 80 0.34 -12.51 -7.55
C ASP A 80 0.95 -12.26 -8.95
N SER A 81 2.02 -11.48 -9.03
CA SER A 81 2.69 -11.22 -10.31
C SER A 81 3.31 -12.48 -10.91
N LEU A 82 3.87 -13.35 -10.06
CA LEU A 82 4.44 -14.63 -10.49
C LEU A 82 3.36 -15.58 -11.03
N VAL A 83 2.20 -15.64 -10.36
CA VAL A 83 1.07 -16.44 -10.80
C VAL A 83 0.50 -15.90 -12.11
N LEU A 84 0.24 -14.60 -12.20
CA LEU A 84 -0.30 -13.97 -13.40
C LEU A 84 0.60 -14.13 -14.61
N GLN A 85 1.92 -14.05 -14.46
CA GLN A 85 2.84 -14.21 -15.59
C GLN A 85 3.10 -15.67 -15.96
N ARG A 86 3.36 -16.56 -14.99
CA ARG A 86 3.71 -17.96 -15.29
C ARG A 86 2.55 -18.87 -15.60
N PHE A 87 1.35 -18.55 -15.13
CA PHE A 87 0.18 -19.38 -15.32
C PHE A 87 -0.82 -18.80 -16.33
N ALA A 88 -0.55 -17.65 -16.93
CA ALA A 88 -1.35 -17.07 -18.01
C ALA A 88 -1.54 -18.07 -19.17
N GLU A 89 -0.46 -18.75 -19.60
CA GLU A 89 -0.48 -19.75 -20.65
C GLU A 89 -1.33 -21.00 -20.29
N ARG A 90 -1.58 -21.24 -19.00
CA ARG A 90 -2.42 -22.33 -18.48
C ARG A 90 -3.87 -21.92 -18.30
N GLY A 91 -4.27 -20.74 -18.81
CA GLY A 91 -5.63 -20.24 -18.72
C GLY A 91 -5.95 -19.51 -17.41
N TRP A 92 -4.92 -19.19 -16.58
CA TRP A 92 -5.12 -18.33 -15.42
C TRP A 92 -5.27 -16.89 -15.85
N SER A 93 -6.40 -16.28 -15.52
CA SER A 93 -6.72 -14.91 -15.90
C SER A 93 -6.77 -13.98 -14.69
N GLU A 94 -6.73 -12.67 -14.95
CA GLU A 94 -6.88 -11.62 -13.93
C GLU A 94 -8.20 -11.78 -13.15
N ASN A 95 -9.26 -12.19 -13.85
CA ASN A 95 -10.55 -12.46 -13.20
C ASN A 95 -10.46 -13.63 -12.21
N MET A 96 -9.72 -14.69 -12.53
CA MET A 96 -9.50 -15.81 -11.61
C MET A 96 -8.68 -15.37 -10.40
N ALA A 97 -7.66 -14.53 -10.60
CA ALA A 97 -6.88 -13.96 -9.51
C ALA A 97 -7.77 -13.11 -8.60
N ASN A 98 -8.60 -12.23 -9.14
CA ASN A 98 -9.56 -11.42 -8.37
C ASN A 98 -10.56 -12.30 -7.59
N ILE A 99 -11.15 -13.33 -8.23
CA ILE A 99 -12.07 -14.25 -7.56
C ILE A 99 -11.35 -14.99 -6.41
N SER A 100 -10.12 -15.45 -6.61
CA SER A 100 -9.33 -16.11 -5.57
C SER A 100 -9.05 -15.20 -4.38
N TYR A 101 -8.77 -13.93 -4.66
CA TYR A 101 -8.57 -12.90 -3.65
C TYR A 101 -9.82 -12.69 -2.80
N GLU A 102 -10.96 -12.46 -3.45
CA GLU A 102 -12.26 -12.28 -2.78
C GLU A 102 -12.68 -13.52 -1.97
N LEU A 103 -12.45 -14.71 -2.48
CA LEU A 103 -12.74 -15.95 -1.74
C LEU A 103 -11.85 -16.09 -0.50
N THR A 104 -10.59 -15.68 -0.57
CA THR A 104 -9.67 -15.68 0.57
C THR A 104 -10.12 -14.69 1.63
N PHE A 105 -10.53 -13.48 1.23
CA PHE A 105 -11.11 -12.49 2.16
C PHE A 105 -12.41 -12.99 2.78
N LEU A 106 -13.30 -13.60 1.99
CA LEU A 106 -14.54 -14.18 2.50
C LEU A 106 -14.28 -15.27 3.52
N ALA A 107 -13.37 -16.21 3.22
CA ALA A 107 -13.00 -17.27 4.15
C ALA A 107 -12.43 -16.70 5.46
N THR A 108 -11.54 -15.72 5.37
CA THR A 108 -10.96 -15.04 6.53
C THR A 108 -12.04 -14.30 7.33
N ALA A 109 -12.95 -13.60 6.67
CA ALA A 109 -14.06 -12.91 7.31
C ALA A 109 -14.98 -13.87 8.07
N VAL A 110 -15.28 -15.05 7.50
CA VAL A 110 -16.08 -16.09 8.16
C VAL A 110 -15.37 -16.59 9.42
N VAL A 111 -14.07 -16.89 9.34
CA VAL A 111 -13.27 -17.34 10.50
C VAL A 111 -13.28 -16.30 11.61
N ILE A 112 -13.07 -15.01 11.26
CA ILE A 112 -13.10 -13.91 12.23
C ILE A 112 -14.51 -13.74 12.83
N ALA A 113 -15.56 -13.83 12.01
CA ALA A 113 -16.93 -13.72 12.47
C ALA A 113 -17.28 -14.83 13.49
N ILE A 114 -16.88 -16.08 13.20
CA ILE A 114 -17.05 -17.20 14.14
C ILE A 114 -16.29 -16.92 15.44
N TYR A 115 -15.00 -16.51 15.34
CA TYR A 115 -14.21 -16.18 16.52
C TYR A 115 -14.85 -15.08 17.37
N LEU A 116 -15.31 -13.99 16.78
CA LEU A 116 -15.96 -12.89 17.51
C LEU A 116 -17.27 -13.31 18.16
N THR A 117 -18.04 -14.17 17.49
CA THR A 117 -19.31 -14.71 18.02
C THR A 117 -19.03 -15.64 19.21
N VAL A 118 -18.12 -16.59 19.08
CA VAL A 118 -17.79 -17.55 20.14
C VAL A 118 -17.18 -16.86 21.37
N THR A 119 -16.35 -15.83 21.16
CA THR A 119 -15.72 -15.08 22.26
C THR A 119 -16.61 -13.99 22.86
N GLY A 120 -17.83 -13.79 22.33
CA GLY A 120 -18.74 -12.73 22.78
C GLY A 120 -18.22 -11.30 22.52
N LYS A 121 -17.22 -11.14 21.63
CA LYS A 121 -16.60 -9.85 21.31
C LYS A 121 -17.25 -9.15 20.12
N TRP A 122 -18.35 -9.69 19.62
CA TRP A 122 -19.10 -9.08 18.54
C TRP A 122 -19.73 -7.76 18.99
N ASN A 123 -19.22 -6.66 18.47
CA ASN A 123 -19.69 -5.32 18.83
C ASN A 123 -19.73 -4.44 17.58
N PHE A 124 -20.61 -4.80 16.65
CA PHE A 124 -20.82 -4.03 15.41
C PHE A 124 -21.87 -2.96 15.62
N GLY A 125 -21.58 -1.72 15.21
CA GLY A 125 -22.52 -0.61 15.26
C GLY A 125 -22.47 0.18 13.94
N ALA A 126 -23.60 0.22 13.21
CA ALA A 126 -23.66 0.86 11.89
C ALA A 126 -23.16 2.32 11.88
N LYS A 127 -23.49 3.10 12.92
CA LYS A 127 -23.00 4.50 13.05
C LYS A 127 -21.50 4.59 13.35
N ARG A 128 -20.96 3.63 14.11
CA ARG A 128 -19.55 3.63 14.51
C ARG A 128 -18.66 3.04 13.43
N ASP A 129 -19.12 1.98 12.76
CA ASP A 129 -18.30 1.17 11.86
C ASP A 129 -18.65 1.41 10.38
N GLY A 130 -19.67 2.24 10.08
CA GLY A 130 -20.09 2.54 8.70
C GLY A 130 -18.98 3.13 7.83
N ALA A 131 -18.17 4.06 8.36
CA ALA A 131 -17.03 4.61 7.63
C ALA A 131 -15.97 3.55 7.28
N LYS A 132 -15.76 2.55 8.15
CA LYS A 132 -14.85 1.42 7.90
C LYS A 132 -15.37 0.52 6.79
N LEU A 133 -16.71 0.28 6.74
CA LEU A 133 -17.31 -0.48 5.64
C LEU A 133 -17.14 0.22 4.31
N VAL A 134 -17.37 1.53 4.25
CA VAL A 134 -17.15 2.33 3.04
C VAL A 134 -15.67 2.26 2.63
N GLY A 135 -14.75 2.39 3.59
CA GLY A 135 -13.31 2.24 3.32
C GLY A 135 -12.97 0.86 2.75
N ALA A 136 -13.49 -0.21 3.32
CA ALA A 136 -13.30 -1.56 2.82
C ALA A 136 -13.84 -1.76 1.40
N MET A 137 -15.00 -1.18 1.07
CA MET A 137 -15.56 -1.22 -0.29
C MET A 137 -14.63 -0.53 -1.31
N PHE A 138 -14.07 0.63 -0.96
CA PHE A 138 -13.10 1.32 -1.82
C PHE A 138 -11.79 0.55 -1.95
N GLU A 139 -11.33 -0.11 -0.88
CA GLU A 139 -10.14 -0.96 -0.92
C GLU A 139 -10.35 -2.15 -1.85
N THR A 140 -11.46 -2.88 -1.72
CA THR A 140 -11.82 -3.99 -2.61
C THR A 140 -11.89 -3.53 -4.08
N ALA A 141 -12.55 -2.40 -4.34
CA ALA A 141 -12.59 -1.84 -5.69
C ALA A 141 -11.19 -1.48 -6.23
N GLY A 142 -10.35 -0.87 -5.39
CA GLY A 142 -8.97 -0.54 -5.74
C GLY A 142 -8.14 -1.79 -6.03
N GLN A 143 -8.27 -2.82 -5.21
CA GLN A 143 -7.58 -4.10 -5.38
C GLN A 143 -7.98 -4.79 -6.69
N PHE A 144 -9.25 -4.74 -7.04
CA PHE A 144 -9.74 -5.26 -8.31
C PHE A 144 -8.99 -4.65 -9.52
N PHE A 145 -8.88 -3.33 -9.57
CA PHE A 145 -8.14 -2.64 -10.63
C PHE A 145 -6.64 -2.88 -10.55
N TYR A 146 -6.09 -3.02 -9.35
CA TYR A 146 -4.67 -3.28 -9.14
C TYR A 146 -4.22 -4.59 -9.76
N ILE A 147 -5.01 -5.67 -9.68
CA ILE A 147 -4.69 -6.96 -10.29
C ILE A 147 -4.53 -6.83 -11.81
N PHE A 148 -5.39 -6.06 -12.48
CA PHE A 148 -5.24 -5.80 -13.91
C PHE A 148 -3.96 -5.01 -14.24
N ALA A 149 -3.64 -4.01 -13.43
CA ALA A 149 -2.40 -3.26 -13.62
C ALA A 149 -1.16 -4.14 -13.37
N LEU A 150 -1.21 -5.00 -12.35
CA LEU A 150 -0.14 -5.93 -12.02
C LEU A 150 0.11 -6.96 -13.14
N ALA A 151 -0.96 -7.46 -13.75
CA ALA A 151 -0.87 -8.40 -14.87
C ALA A 151 -0.23 -7.77 -16.10
N LYS A 152 -0.46 -6.47 -16.36
CA LYS A 152 0.16 -5.76 -17.47
C LYS A 152 1.65 -5.46 -17.20
N ASN A 153 1.97 -4.85 -16.08
CA ASN A 153 3.33 -4.45 -15.75
C ASN A 153 3.53 -4.32 -14.23
N ALA A 154 4.01 -5.39 -13.62
CA ALA A 154 4.22 -5.45 -12.17
C ALA A 154 5.29 -4.45 -11.66
N ILE A 155 6.33 -4.19 -12.46
CA ILE A 155 7.41 -3.24 -12.11
C ILE A 155 6.86 -1.82 -11.95
N LEU A 156 5.88 -1.44 -12.76
CA LEU A 156 5.28 -0.11 -12.72
C LEU A 156 4.12 -0.04 -11.73
N ALA A 157 3.25 -1.06 -11.72
CA ALA A 157 2.05 -1.07 -10.90
C ALA A 157 2.36 -1.00 -9.39
N ALA A 158 3.32 -1.79 -8.92
CA ALA A 158 3.62 -1.87 -7.49
C ALA A 158 4.17 -0.56 -6.89
N PRO A 159 5.14 0.16 -7.50
CA PRO A 159 5.58 1.46 -7.00
C PRO A 159 4.51 2.55 -7.07
N VAL A 160 3.70 2.56 -8.14
CA VAL A 160 2.61 3.53 -8.29
C VAL A 160 1.57 3.32 -7.20
N MET A 161 1.20 2.07 -6.92
CA MET A 161 0.30 1.77 -5.80
C MET A 161 0.88 2.20 -4.45
N SER A 162 2.19 2.03 -4.23
CA SER A 162 2.84 2.49 -2.99
C SER A 162 2.70 4.01 -2.75
N CYS A 163 2.34 4.77 -3.78
CA CYS A 163 2.13 6.22 -3.67
C CYS A 163 0.80 6.61 -2.99
N TYR A 164 -0.05 5.65 -2.58
CA TYR A 164 -1.24 5.96 -1.77
C TYR A 164 -0.89 6.71 -0.47
N CYS A 165 0.32 6.51 0.06
CA CYS A 165 0.79 7.25 1.23
C CYS A 165 0.87 8.77 0.96
N LEU A 166 1.18 9.20 -0.27
CA LEU A 166 1.18 10.62 -0.64
C LEU A 166 -0.23 11.20 -0.55
N LEU A 167 -1.23 10.46 -1.05
CA LEU A 167 -2.63 10.85 -0.95
C LEU A 167 -3.09 10.93 0.50
N SER A 168 -2.65 9.98 1.34
CA SER A 168 -2.94 9.97 2.77
C SER A 168 -2.43 11.24 3.46
N VAL A 169 -1.20 11.67 3.14
CA VAL A 169 -0.59 12.89 3.70
C VAL A 169 -1.33 14.14 3.21
N VAL A 170 -1.65 14.23 1.90
CA VAL A 170 -2.44 15.33 1.36
C VAL A 170 -3.81 15.41 2.02
N TRP A 171 -4.46 14.26 2.22
CA TRP A 171 -5.76 14.15 2.88
C TRP A 171 -5.70 14.60 4.35
N GLY A 172 -4.66 14.19 5.08
CA GLY A 172 -4.37 14.68 6.43
C GLY A 172 -4.25 16.20 6.47
N ARG A 173 -3.56 16.80 5.49
CA ARG A 173 -3.42 18.26 5.39
C ARG A 173 -4.75 18.95 5.13
N VAL A 174 -5.55 18.44 4.19
CA VAL A 174 -6.79 19.09 3.74
C VAL A 174 -7.92 18.90 4.75
N ILE A 175 -8.14 17.67 5.23
CA ILE A 175 -9.27 17.32 6.09
C ILE A 175 -8.93 17.52 7.57
N LEU A 176 -7.80 16.99 8.02
CA LEU A 176 -7.39 17.08 9.43
C LEU A 176 -6.68 18.39 9.76
N LYS A 177 -6.37 19.21 8.73
CA LYS A 177 -5.66 20.50 8.87
C LYS A 177 -4.30 20.35 9.59
N GLU A 178 -3.64 19.22 9.39
CA GLU A 178 -2.33 18.95 9.98
C GLU A 178 -1.28 19.92 9.43
N ARG A 179 -0.32 20.31 10.27
CA ARG A 179 0.82 21.13 9.84
C ARG A 179 1.88 20.22 9.24
N MET A 180 2.27 20.50 8.02
CA MET A 180 3.31 19.76 7.30
C MET A 180 4.57 20.62 7.20
N SER A 181 5.73 20.01 7.40
CA SER A 181 7.02 20.64 7.17
C SER A 181 7.34 20.74 5.68
N TRP A 182 8.26 21.62 5.29
CA TRP A 182 8.70 21.74 3.90
C TRP A 182 9.30 20.42 3.36
N LYS A 183 9.85 19.57 4.24
CA LYS A 183 10.41 18.26 3.90
C LYS A 183 9.34 17.29 3.36
N HIS A 184 8.12 17.33 3.91
CA HIS A 184 6.98 16.57 3.38
C HIS A 184 6.67 16.99 1.95
N TYR A 185 6.58 18.30 1.69
CA TYR A 185 6.30 18.82 0.35
C TYR A 185 7.38 18.44 -0.65
N LEU A 186 8.66 18.46 -0.26
CA LEU A 186 9.78 18.04 -1.10
C LEU A 186 9.67 16.55 -1.44
N SER A 187 9.44 15.70 -0.45
CA SER A 187 9.27 14.25 -0.64
C SER A 187 8.10 13.92 -1.58
N ILE A 188 6.97 14.61 -1.41
CA ILE A 188 5.80 14.48 -2.28
C ILE A 188 6.16 14.91 -3.70
N ALA A 189 6.81 16.06 -3.88
CA ALA A 189 7.21 16.56 -5.20
C ALA A 189 8.15 15.59 -5.93
N VAL A 190 9.12 15.01 -5.23
CA VAL A 190 10.05 14.01 -5.79
C VAL A 190 9.30 12.75 -6.23
N ALA A 191 8.37 12.24 -5.40
CA ALA A 191 7.59 11.06 -5.75
C ALA A 191 6.66 11.33 -6.95
N ILE A 192 5.98 12.50 -6.99
CA ILE A 192 5.12 12.89 -8.12
C ILE A 192 5.96 13.01 -9.39
N ALA A 193 7.14 13.63 -9.34
CA ALA A 193 8.04 13.72 -10.50
C ALA A 193 8.40 12.31 -11.02
N GLY A 194 8.69 11.36 -10.12
CA GLY A 194 8.93 9.96 -10.49
C GLY A 194 7.73 9.31 -11.17
N ILE A 195 6.50 9.49 -10.65
CA ILE A 195 5.26 8.95 -11.26
C ILE A 195 5.04 9.53 -12.65
N VAL A 196 5.19 10.84 -12.81
CA VAL A 196 5.04 11.51 -14.11
C VAL A 196 6.05 10.98 -15.13
N LEU A 197 7.30 10.79 -14.71
CA LEU A 197 8.32 10.20 -15.58
C LEU A 197 8.00 8.75 -15.95
N LEU A 198 7.49 7.93 -15.01
CA LEU A 198 7.01 6.58 -15.32
C LEU A 198 5.94 6.60 -16.41
N GLY A 199 4.95 7.48 -16.29
CA GLY A 199 3.88 7.60 -17.30
C GLY A 199 4.40 8.08 -18.66
N ILE A 200 5.41 8.97 -18.69
CA ILE A 200 5.99 9.46 -19.95
C ILE A 200 6.81 8.36 -20.67
N PHE A 201 7.63 7.61 -19.93
CA PHE A 201 8.50 6.60 -20.51
C PHE A 201 7.82 5.26 -20.77
N ASN A 202 6.63 5.03 -20.19
CA ASN A 202 5.87 3.80 -20.36
C ASN A 202 4.40 4.09 -20.71
N PRO A 203 4.12 4.70 -21.87
CA PRO A 203 2.75 5.14 -22.22
C PRO A 203 1.77 3.98 -22.44
N ASP A 204 2.27 2.77 -22.68
CA ASP A 204 1.48 1.57 -22.95
C ASP A 204 1.33 0.64 -21.71
N ALA A 205 1.75 1.09 -20.54
CA ALA A 205 1.73 0.30 -19.31
C ALA A 205 0.38 0.33 -18.59
#